data_b7cdff1210087091b3662579db91e92b
#
_entry.id   b7cdff1210087091b3662579db91e92b
#
_cell.length_a   1.000
_cell.length_b   1.000
_cell.length_c   1.000
_cell.angle_alpha   90.00
_cell.angle_beta   90.00
_cell.angle_gamma   90.00
#
_symmetry.space_group_name_H-M   'P 1'
#
loop_
_entity.id
_entity.type
_entity.pdbx_description
1 polymer ?
#
loop_
_entity_poly.entity_id
_entity_poly.type
_entity_poly.pdbx_seq_one_letter_code
_entity_poly.pdbx_strand_id
1 'polypeptide(L)'
;MTRPGIAGGTAALLLFAVLVALGLVAARLLRDVDVNTDASPSPAVARSPATSAKAHQGFLYGRVTTRSGAAYEGRLRFGGDEEAFWGDYFNGFKEENPWAGDVPPERLTESRPVTVLGVEITRRKRKLNLGRPFMARFGDVRRIEPSGRELLVTLKSGTEFVLNRFDADDFADGVRVWNDEQGVVDLGERRIRAIELLPTADLEATPDRLHGTVGTATGSFTGFVQWDRQFGVGSDELQGRAAEGELSLRFDAIRTIARDSADSAQVTLRDGREFVLSGTRAAGRGNRGVYVDDARYGRVLVSWEAFERLDFAGGDGSGPAYDDFPPGQALSGTVTTRTGSRLTGRLVFDLDESETTETLDAPAGGVDYTIPFGLVASIEPPDQEECDSGRGVSVALHSGELLQLDCAGDLTPSNPGMLIFVNGSETTEFVPWANVARVALDLPAVTVPVRR
;
A
#
# COMPACT_ATOMS: atom_id res chain seq x y z
N MET A 1 60.73 -1.45 -11.91
CA MET A 1 59.47 -2.25 -11.92
C MET A 1 59.14 -2.60 -10.48
N THR A 2 58.36 -1.77 -9.79
CA THR A 2 57.96 -1.95 -8.39
C THR A 2 56.45 -1.91 -8.34
N ARG A 3 55.83 -2.97 -7.84
CA ARG A 3 54.39 -3.09 -7.59
C ARG A 3 54.01 -2.28 -6.35
N PRO A 4 52.92 -1.56 -6.33
CA PRO A 4 52.38 -0.95 -5.10
C PRO A 4 51.52 -1.98 -4.35
N GLY A 5 51.68 -1.98 -3.01
CA GLY A 5 51.08 -2.94 -2.09
C GLY A 5 49.60 -2.64 -1.75
N ILE A 6 48.92 -3.73 -1.47
CA ILE A 6 47.56 -3.81 -0.96
C ILE A 6 47.61 -3.50 0.56
N ALA A 7 47.20 -2.27 0.94
CA ALA A 7 47.14 -1.90 2.37
C ALA A 7 45.86 -1.09 2.73
N GLY A 8 44.80 -1.14 1.89
CA GLY A 8 43.55 -0.36 2.14
C GLY A 8 42.37 -1.16 2.68
N GLY A 9 42.36 -2.48 2.57
CA GLY A 9 41.14 -3.27 2.83
C GLY A 9 40.90 -3.65 4.31
N THR A 10 41.94 -3.78 5.08
CA THR A 10 41.86 -4.26 6.48
C THR A 10 41.45 -3.17 7.48
N ALA A 11 41.74 -1.90 7.20
CA ALA A 11 41.38 -0.79 8.08
C ALA A 11 39.86 -0.48 8.01
N ALA A 12 39.25 -0.62 6.85
CA ALA A 12 37.79 -0.37 6.68
C ALA A 12 36.94 -1.45 7.35
N LEU A 13 37.36 -2.71 7.30
CA LEU A 13 36.69 -3.84 7.97
C LEU A 13 36.76 -3.76 9.49
N LEU A 14 37.88 -3.29 10.05
CA LEU A 14 38.02 -3.07 11.49
C LEU A 14 37.17 -1.91 12.00
N LEU A 15 37.03 -0.82 11.23
CA LEU A 15 36.18 0.32 11.60
C LEU A 15 34.69 -0.06 11.62
N PHE A 16 34.24 -0.87 10.67
CA PHE A 16 32.86 -1.35 10.61
C PHE A 16 32.53 -2.32 11.78
N ALA A 17 33.43 -3.20 12.12
CA ALA A 17 33.28 -4.11 13.27
C ALA A 17 33.23 -3.38 14.62
N VAL A 18 33.97 -2.30 14.78
CA VAL A 18 33.96 -1.48 16.01
C VAL A 18 32.65 -0.67 16.11
N LEU A 19 32.12 -0.14 15.01
CA LEU A 19 30.84 0.59 15.00
C LEU A 19 29.65 -0.32 15.31
N VAL A 20 29.64 -1.55 14.78
CA VAL A 20 28.60 -2.55 15.09
C VAL A 20 28.67 -3.00 16.55
N ALA A 21 29.89 -3.18 17.11
CA ALA A 21 30.07 -3.55 18.51
C ALA A 21 29.65 -2.43 19.48
N LEU A 22 29.92 -1.17 19.14
CA LEU A 22 29.48 -0.01 19.92
C LEU A 22 27.96 0.18 19.88
N GLY A 23 27.31 -0.08 18.73
CA GLY A 23 25.85 -0.06 18.60
C GLY A 23 25.15 -1.12 19.47
N LEU A 24 25.69 -2.33 19.52
CA LEU A 24 25.18 -3.42 20.35
C LEU A 24 25.37 -3.21 21.86
N VAL A 25 26.43 -2.52 22.27
CA VAL A 25 26.67 -2.16 23.68
C VAL A 25 25.73 -1.03 24.12
N ALA A 26 25.47 -0.03 23.24
CA ALA A 26 24.51 1.03 23.53
C ALA A 26 23.08 0.50 23.65
N ALA A 27 22.69 -0.47 22.81
CA ALA A 27 21.37 -1.09 22.88
C ALA A 27 21.18 -1.98 24.14
N ARG A 28 22.26 -2.50 24.73
CA ARG A 28 22.18 -3.24 25.99
C ARG A 28 22.14 -2.35 27.23
N LEU A 29 22.80 -1.18 27.20
CA LEU A 29 22.81 -0.24 28.33
C LEU A 29 21.50 0.52 28.48
N LEU A 30 20.66 0.60 27.44
CA LEU A 30 19.35 1.24 27.49
C LEU A 30 18.23 0.30 28.00
N ARG A 31 18.51 -0.99 28.25
CA ARG A 31 17.51 -1.97 28.73
C ARG A 31 17.39 -2.08 30.24
N ASP A 32 18.31 -1.51 31.00
CA ASP A 32 18.37 -1.68 32.49
C ASP A 32 18.12 -0.38 33.27
N VAL A 33 17.30 0.55 32.73
CA VAL A 33 16.83 1.69 33.53
C VAL A 33 15.36 1.46 33.90
N ASP A 34 15.14 0.72 34.96
CA ASP A 34 13.86 0.74 35.69
C ASP A 34 13.71 2.10 36.40
N VAL A 35 12.90 2.98 35.85
CA VAL A 35 12.45 4.17 36.55
C VAL A 35 11.13 3.87 37.25
N ASN A 36 11.26 3.52 38.52
CA ASN A 36 10.13 3.42 39.44
C ASN A 36 9.67 4.86 39.75
N THR A 37 8.58 5.32 39.18
CA THR A 37 7.88 6.54 39.61
C THR A 37 6.49 6.18 40.06
N ASP A 38 6.31 6.19 41.38
CA ASP A 38 5.01 6.23 42.04
C ASP A 38 4.23 7.47 41.58
N ALA A 39 3.29 7.29 40.66
CA ALA A 39 2.26 8.26 40.32
C ALA A 39 0.91 7.72 40.77
N SER A 40 0.32 8.42 41.71
CA SER A 40 -1.05 8.20 42.19
C SER A 40 -2.05 8.14 41.03
N PRO A 41 -3.05 7.25 41.06
CA PRO A 41 -4.01 7.11 39.98
C PRO A 41 -4.91 8.34 39.89
N SER A 42 -4.88 9.03 38.76
CA SER A 42 -5.92 10.00 38.39
C SER A 42 -7.25 9.26 38.18
N PRO A 43 -8.38 9.88 38.51
CA PRO A 43 -9.68 9.21 38.44
C PRO A 43 -10.02 8.82 37.01
N ALA A 44 -10.28 7.54 36.83
CA ALA A 44 -10.75 6.97 35.59
C ALA A 44 -12.07 7.66 35.17
N VAL A 45 -12.03 8.35 34.03
CA VAL A 45 -13.24 8.78 33.34
C VAL A 45 -13.96 7.50 32.90
N ALA A 46 -15.12 7.26 33.51
CA ALA A 46 -15.96 6.12 33.18
C ALA A 46 -16.33 6.18 31.70
N ARG A 47 -15.74 5.29 30.87
CA ARG A 47 -16.20 5.04 29.52
C ARG A 47 -17.59 4.43 29.58
N SER A 48 -18.54 5.02 28.87
CA SER A 48 -19.89 4.43 28.71
C SER A 48 -19.74 3.05 28.03
N PRO A 49 -20.38 2.00 28.57
CA PRO A 49 -20.32 0.66 27.99
C PRO A 49 -21.34 0.54 26.87
N ALA A 50 -21.00 0.96 25.65
CA ALA A 50 -21.74 0.64 24.44
C ALA A 50 -20.86 0.83 23.18
N THR A 51 -19.67 0.29 23.19
CA THR A 51 -18.94 0.07 21.94
C THR A 51 -19.30 -1.34 21.50
N SER A 52 -20.06 -1.43 20.41
CA SER A 52 -20.61 -2.69 19.91
C SER A 52 -19.48 -3.71 19.67
N ALA A 53 -19.77 -5.02 19.86
CA ALA A 53 -18.92 -6.16 19.54
C ALA A 53 -18.39 -6.18 18.10
N LYS A 54 -18.81 -5.22 17.26
CA LYS A 54 -18.39 -5.03 15.85
C LYS A 54 -17.22 -4.05 15.66
N ALA A 55 -16.80 -3.33 16.69
CA ALA A 55 -15.79 -2.27 16.58
C ALA A 55 -14.39 -2.76 16.12
N HIS A 56 -14.11 -4.05 16.26
CA HIS A 56 -12.77 -4.63 16.00
C HIS A 56 -12.71 -5.52 14.76
N GLN A 57 -13.81 -5.71 14.05
CA GLN A 57 -13.91 -6.65 12.92
C GLN A 57 -13.07 -6.27 11.70
N GLY A 58 -12.60 -5.04 11.60
CA GLY A 58 -11.72 -4.58 10.52
C GLY A 58 -10.22 -4.87 10.73
N PHE A 59 -9.80 -5.31 11.92
CA PHE A 59 -8.42 -5.71 12.16
C PHE A 59 -8.12 -7.07 11.54
N LEU A 60 -6.89 -7.24 11.02
CA LEU A 60 -6.43 -8.52 10.51
C LEU A 60 -6.54 -9.60 11.58
N TYR A 61 -7.15 -10.70 11.20
CA TYR A 61 -7.29 -11.89 12.02
C TYR A 61 -7.03 -13.13 11.17
N GLY A 62 -6.43 -14.14 11.75
CA GLY A 62 -6.15 -15.35 11.00
C GLY A 62 -5.40 -16.39 11.80
N ARG A 63 -5.06 -17.46 11.08
CA ARG A 63 -4.32 -18.60 11.60
C ARG A 63 -2.98 -18.72 10.91
N VAL A 64 -1.90 -18.68 11.69
CA VAL A 64 -0.54 -18.91 11.22
C VAL A 64 -0.10 -20.32 11.60
N THR A 65 0.15 -21.16 10.61
CA THR A 65 0.70 -22.50 10.80
C THR A 65 2.20 -22.48 10.58
N THR A 66 2.94 -23.02 11.52
CA THR A 66 4.41 -23.10 11.42
C THR A 66 4.88 -24.38 10.72
N ARG A 67 6.13 -24.38 10.27
CA ARG A 67 6.78 -25.59 9.70
C ARG A 67 6.92 -26.74 10.70
N SER A 68 6.91 -26.46 12.00
CA SER A 68 6.90 -27.48 13.06
C SER A 68 5.51 -28.07 13.32
N GLY A 69 4.46 -27.54 12.68
CA GLY A 69 3.07 -27.99 12.84
C GLY A 69 2.31 -27.25 13.94
N ALA A 70 2.92 -26.33 14.70
CA ALA A 70 2.19 -25.48 15.64
C ALA A 70 1.30 -24.50 14.87
N ALA A 71 0.12 -24.20 15.39
CA ALA A 71 -0.81 -23.21 14.85
C ALA A 71 -1.10 -22.15 15.90
N TYR A 72 -1.15 -20.90 15.46
CA TYR A 72 -1.48 -19.74 16.28
C TYR A 72 -2.62 -18.99 15.60
N GLU A 73 -3.69 -18.77 16.29
CA GLU A 73 -4.85 -18.02 15.78
C GLU A 73 -5.06 -16.78 16.65
N GLY A 74 -5.37 -15.66 16.00
CA GLY A 74 -5.56 -14.39 16.70
C GLY A 74 -5.48 -13.19 15.76
N ARG A 75 -5.50 -11.99 16.33
CA ARG A 75 -5.22 -10.76 15.59
C ARG A 75 -3.81 -10.81 15.01
N LEU A 76 -3.65 -10.33 13.79
CA LEU A 76 -2.38 -10.35 13.07
C LEU A 76 -1.86 -8.92 12.87
N ARG A 77 -0.53 -8.80 12.78
CA ARG A 77 0.15 -7.62 12.26
C ARG A 77 1.32 -8.09 11.40
N PHE A 78 1.36 -7.66 10.15
CA PHE A 78 2.46 -7.93 9.25
C PHE A 78 3.48 -6.80 9.29
N GLY A 79 4.74 -7.12 9.01
CA GLY A 79 5.82 -6.17 8.89
C GLY A 79 6.06 -5.32 10.14
N GLY A 80 5.12 -4.61 10.57
CA GLY A 80 5.21 -3.71 11.73
C GLY A 80 4.08 -2.69 11.76
N ASP A 81 3.34 -2.56 10.68
CA ASP A 81 2.32 -1.54 10.46
C ASP A 81 1.03 -2.06 9.81
N GLU A 82 1.05 -3.15 9.04
CA GLU A 82 -0.17 -3.68 8.42
C GLU A 82 -0.99 -4.50 9.41
N GLU A 83 -2.18 -4.02 9.74
CA GLU A 83 -3.05 -4.64 10.74
C GLU A 83 -4.55 -4.59 10.42
N ALA A 84 -4.96 -4.09 9.23
CA ALA A 84 -6.36 -3.94 8.87
C ALA A 84 -6.69 -4.55 7.50
N PHE A 85 -7.93 -5.07 7.34
CA PHE A 85 -8.40 -5.59 6.05
C PHE A 85 -8.61 -4.52 4.99
N TRP A 86 -9.01 -3.32 5.39
CA TRP A 86 -9.18 -2.15 4.53
C TRP A 86 -8.06 -1.16 4.78
N GLY A 87 -7.39 -0.81 3.69
CA GLY A 87 -6.35 0.19 3.72
C GLY A 87 -4.95 -0.38 3.78
N ASP A 88 -4.77 -1.57 4.30
CA ASP A 88 -3.48 -2.23 4.28
C ASP A 88 -3.40 -3.22 3.11
N TYR A 89 -2.23 -3.27 2.48
CA TYR A 89 -1.98 -4.06 1.28
C TYR A 89 -0.80 -4.99 1.51
N PHE A 90 -0.96 -6.22 1.03
CA PHE A 90 0.14 -7.16 0.92
C PHE A 90 0.90 -6.89 -0.36
N ASN A 91 2.20 -6.60 -0.24
CA ASN A 91 3.06 -6.19 -1.34
C ASN A 91 4.03 -7.32 -1.74
N GLY A 92 4.38 -7.36 -3.02
CA GLY A 92 5.33 -8.32 -3.56
C GLY A 92 5.68 -8.04 -5.01
N PHE A 93 6.29 -9.03 -5.68
CA PHE A 93 6.67 -8.92 -7.08
C PHE A 93 6.36 -10.22 -7.83
N LYS A 94 5.58 -10.10 -8.92
CA LYS A 94 5.28 -11.19 -9.87
C LYS A 94 6.46 -11.34 -10.84
N GLU A 95 7.23 -12.43 -10.74
CA GLU A 95 8.35 -12.67 -11.65
C GLU A 95 7.89 -13.15 -13.04
N GLU A 96 6.78 -13.88 -13.07
CA GLU A 96 6.17 -14.42 -14.28
C GLU A 96 4.87 -13.69 -14.61
N ASN A 97 4.63 -13.49 -15.89
CA ASN A 97 3.40 -12.90 -16.39
C ASN A 97 2.59 -13.99 -17.12
N PRO A 98 1.42 -14.39 -16.61
CA PRO A 98 0.61 -15.44 -17.22
C PRO A 98 0.06 -15.07 -18.60
N TRP A 99 -0.02 -13.77 -18.90
CA TRP A 99 -0.58 -13.24 -20.15
C TRP A 99 0.46 -13.14 -21.28
N ALA A 100 1.74 -13.41 -21.01
CA ALA A 100 2.81 -13.28 -21.99
C ALA A 100 2.60 -14.18 -23.24
N GLY A 101 1.90 -15.30 -23.07
CA GLY A 101 1.59 -16.21 -24.17
C GLY A 101 0.58 -15.67 -25.18
N ASP A 102 -0.27 -14.74 -24.76
CA ASP A 102 -1.34 -14.13 -25.57
C ASP A 102 -0.89 -12.84 -26.25
N VAL A 103 0.32 -12.34 -25.93
CA VAL A 103 0.88 -11.11 -26.51
C VAL A 103 1.64 -11.43 -27.80
N PRO A 104 1.47 -10.65 -28.89
CA PRO A 104 2.24 -10.82 -30.11
C PRO A 104 3.75 -10.81 -29.82
N PRO A 105 4.55 -11.80 -30.32
CA PRO A 105 5.97 -11.95 -29.98
C PRO A 105 6.84 -10.71 -30.27
N GLU A 106 6.48 -9.92 -31.28
CA GLU A 106 7.14 -8.66 -31.62
C GLU A 106 6.97 -7.59 -30.53
N ARG A 107 5.93 -7.68 -29.71
CA ARG A 107 5.67 -6.79 -28.59
C ARG A 107 6.37 -7.22 -27.31
N LEU A 108 6.82 -8.48 -27.25
CA LEU A 108 7.61 -9.02 -26.13
C LEU A 108 9.10 -8.65 -26.23
N THR A 109 9.49 -7.89 -27.25
CA THR A 109 10.89 -7.47 -27.45
C THR A 109 11.00 -5.97 -27.61
N GLU A 110 11.84 -5.37 -26.77
CA GLU A 110 12.23 -3.96 -26.90
C GLU A 110 13.52 -3.84 -27.71
N SER A 111 13.57 -2.89 -28.62
CA SER A 111 14.77 -2.56 -29.39
C SER A 111 15.41 -1.28 -28.82
N ARG A 112 16.49 -1.44 -28.05
CA ARG A 112 17.21 -0.29 -27.48
C ARG A 112 18.40 0.09 -28.35
N PRO A 113 18.58 1.37 -28.69
CA PRO A 113 19.77 1.82 -29.41
C PRO A 113 21.01 1.66 -28.52
N VAL A 114 22.08 1.14 -29.08
CA VAL A 114 23.41 1.13 -28.47
C VAL A 114 24.16 2.32 -29.02
N THR A 115 24.34 3.35 -28.18
CA THR A 115 25.08 4.56 -28.58
C THR A 115 26.50 4.52 -28.02
N VAL A 116 27.47 4.88 -28.89
CA VAL A 116 28.85 5.11 -28.47
C VAL A 116 29.22 6.53 -28.91
N LEU A 117 29.67 7.34 -27.97
CA LEU A 117 29.98 8.77 -28.19
C LEU A 117 28.82 9.56 -28.83
N GLY A 118 27.59 9.25 -28.45
CA GLY A 118 26.38 9.94 -28.91
C GLY A 118 25.88 9.47 -30.30
N VAL A 119 26.56 8.50 -30.96
CA VAL A 119 26.13 7.96 -32.23
C VAL A 119 25.53 6.56 -32.04
N GLU A 120 24.34 6.34 -32.59
CA GLU A 120 23.72 5.02 -32.61
C GLU A 120 24.49 4.08 -33.55
N ILE A 121 25.13 3.03 -32.98
CA ILE A 121 25.91 2.05 -33.74
C ILE A 121 25.06 0.85 -34.14
N THR A 122 24.15 0.42 -33.26
CA THR A 122 23.28 -0.75 -33.47
C THR A 122 22.08 -0.70 -32.55
N ARG A 123 21.10 -1.55 -32.81
CA ARG A 123 19.96 -1.79 -31.91
C ARG A 123 20.05 -3.19 -31.35
N ARG A 124 19.96 -3.29 -30.03
CA ARG A 124 19.94 -4.56 -29.29
C ARG A 124 18.51 -4.92 -28.96
N LYS A 125 18.04 -6.06 -29.45
CA LYS A 125 16.75 -6.61 -29.04
C LYS A 125 16.91 -7.21 -27.64
N ARG A 126 16.09 -6.79 -26.71
CA ARG A 126 15.99 -7.33 -25.36
C ARG A 126 14.56 -7.82 -25.15
N LYS A 127 14.40 -9.01 -24.55
CA LYS A 127 13.09 -9.48 -24.11
C LYS A 127 12.58 -8.51 -23.03
N LEU A 128 11.35 -8.05 -23.15
CA LEU A 128 10.71 -7.24 -22.12
C LEU A 128 10.64 -8.06 -20.82
N ASN A 129 10.98 -7.42 -19.72
CA ASN A 129 10.64 -7.96 -18.41
C ASN A 129 9.16 -7.65 -18.18
N LEU A 130 8.32 -8.67 -18.13
CA LEU A 130 6.91 -8.56 -17.84
C LEU A 130 6.59 -8.84 -16.36
N GLY A 131 7.61 -8.99 -15.53
CA GLY A 131 7.43 -9.00 -14.08
C GLY A 131 6.85 -7.66 -13.62
N ARG A 132 5.92 -7.72 -12.68
CA ARG A 132 5.18 -6.56 -12.18
C ARG A 132 5.15 -6.52 -10.65
N PRO A 133 5.08 -5.35 -10.03
CA PRO A 133 4.68 -5.23 -8.65
C PRO A 133 3.36 -5.95 -8.42
N PHE A 134 3.20 -6.53 -7.26
CA PHE A 134 1.96 -7.12 -6.80
C PHE A 134 1.49 -6.37 -5.57
N MET A 135 0.24 -5.98 -5.56
CA MET A 135 -0.39 -5.33 -4.42
C MET A 135 -1.83 -5.84 -4.28
N ALA A 136 -2.17 -6.37 -3.10
CA ALA A 136 -3.53 -6.83 -2.81
C ALA A 136 -3.94 -6.37 -1.42
N ARG A 137 -5.16 -5.81 -1.29
CA ARG A 137 -5.72 -5.50 0.04
C ARG A 137 -5.82 -6.79 0.83
N PHE A 138 -5.46 -6.73 2.11
CA PHE A 138 -5.59 -7.93 2.96
C PHE A 138 -7.01 -8.47 3.01
N GLY A 139 -8.03 -7.61 2.88
CA GLY A 139 -9.42 -8.04 2.81
C GLY A 139 -9.75 -8.94 1.61
N ASP A 140 -8.98 -8.89 0.53
CA ASP A 140 -9.14 -9.71 -0.68
C ASP A 140 -8.30 -10.98 -0.63
N VAL A 141 -7.32 -11.07 0.28
CA VAL A 141 -6.43 -12.23 0.43
C VAL A 141 -7.11 -13.31 1.27
N ARG A 142 -7.01 -14.55 0.82
CA ARG A 142 -7.47 -15.73 1.55
C ARG A 142 -6.33 -16.45 2.25
N ARG A 143 -5.19 -16.63 1.56
CA ARG A 143 -4.10 -17.49 2.04
C ARG A 143 -2.75 -17.07 1.46
N ILE A 144 -1.70 -17.23 2.26
CA ILE A 144 -0.31 -16.96 1.88
C ILE A 144 0.54 -18.17 2.27
N GLU A 145 1.30 -18.77 1.32
CA GLU A 145 2.08 -19.98 1.52
C GLU A 145 3.47 -19.86 0.89
N PRO A 146 4.54 -19.87 1.71
CA PRO A 146 5.91 -19.89 1.19
C PRO A 146 6.32 -21.30 0.73
N SER A 147 6.84 -21.41 -0.49
CA SER A 147 7.39 -22.62 -1.09
C SER A 147 8.76 -22.37 -1.73
N GLY A 148 9.84 -22.71 -1.06
CA GLY A 148 11.20 -22.43 -1.55
C GLY A 148 11.47 -20.93 -1.70
N ARG A 149 11.70 -20.48 -2.93
CA ARG A 149 11.87 -19.07 -3.29
C ARG A 149 10.57 -18.36 -3.62
N GLU A 150 9.51 -19.10 -3.76
CA GLU A 150 8.19 -18.62 -4.15
C GLU A 150 7.34 -18.34 -2.92
N LEU A 151 6.40 -17.44 -3.10
CA LEU A 151 5.33 -17.14 -2.16
C LEU A 151 4.02 -17.19 -2.93
N LEU A 152 3.19 -18.19 -2.63
CA LEU A 152 1.87 -18.33 -3.23
C LEU A 152 0.87 -17.50 -2.45
N VAL A 153 0.24 -16.55 -3.10
CA VAL A 153 -0.86 -15.74 -2.56
C VAL A 153 -2.15 -16.14 -3.26
N THR A 154 -3.10 -16.65 -2.51
CA THR A 154 -4.43 -17.02 -3.02
C THR A 154 -5.44 -15.95 -2.60
N LEU A 155 -6.12 -15.34 -3.54
CA LEU A 155 -7.21 -14.40 -3.29
C LEU A 155 -8.53 -15.12 -2.96
N LYS A 156 -9.51 -14.37 -2.48
CA LYS A 156 -10.88 -14.87 -2.25
C LYS A 156 -11.58 -15.33 -3.54
N SER A 157 -11.23 -14.73 -4.68
CA SER A 157 -11.67 -15.16 -6.02
C SER A 157 -11.24 -16.59 -6.36
N GLY A 158 -10.19 -17.09 -5.70
CA GLY A 158 -9.52 -18.34 -6.03
C GLY A 158 -8.32 -18.13 -6.97
N THR A 159 -8.06 -16.92 -7.42
CA THR A 159 -6.87 -16.60 -8.22
C THR A 159 -5.61 -16.74 -7.36
N GLU A 160 -4.59 -17.35 -7.95
CA GLU A 160 -3.31 -17.60 -7.31
C GLU A 160 -2.22 -16.78 -8.00
N PHE A 161 -1.43 -16.07 -7.19
CA PHE A 161 -0.26 -15.32 -7.64
C PHE A 161 1.00 -15.95 -7.04
N VAL A 162 1.97 -16.23 -7.91
CA VAL A 162 3.30 -16.69 -7.51
C VAL A 162 4.24 -15.50 -7.47
N LEU A 163 4.66 -15.13 -6.28
CA LEU A 163 5.54 -13.99 -6.03
C LEU A 163 6.95 -14.46 -5.69
N ASN A 164 7.94 -13.60 -5.88
CA ASN A 164 9.25 -13.78 -5.31
C ASN A 164 9.18 -13.52 -3.79
N ARG A 165 9.45 -14.52 -3.00
CA ARG A 165 9.40 -14.45 -1.54
C ARG A 165 10.33 -13.39 -0.94
N PHE A 166 11.45 -13.09 -1.59
CA PHE A 166 12.46 -12.16 -1.09
C PHE A 166 12.19 -10.71 -1.47
N ASP A 167 11.21 -10.49 -2.36
CA ASP A 167 10.73 -9.18 -2.79
C ASP A 167 9.31 -8.90 -2.24
N ALA A 168 8.88 -9.67 -1.23
CA ALA A 168 7.66 -9.48 -0.46
C ALA A 168 8.04 -9.04 0.96
N ASP A 169 8.30 -7.73 1.13
CA ASP A 169 8.85 -7.16 2.36
C ASP A 169 7.93 -7.44 3.55
N ASP A 170 6.61 -7.31 3.40
CA ASP A 170 5.64 -7.57 4.46
C ASP A 170 5.70 -9.00 4.99
N PHE A 171 5.99 -9.97 4.10
CA PHE A 171 6.20 -11.36 4.52
C PHE A 171 7.59 -11.58 5.12
N ALA A 172 8.62 -10.92 4.57
CA ALA A 172 10.01 -11.06 5.02
C ALA A 172 10.20 -10.56 6.46
N ASP A 173 9.51 -9.49 6.83
CA ASP A 173 9.55 -8.92 8.17
C ASP A 173 8.79 -9.78 9.20
N GLY A 174 7.99 -10.74 8.74
CA GLY A 174 7.28 -11.69 9.57
C GLY A 174 5.93 -11.21 10.05
N VAL A 175 5.33 -12.00 10.96
CA VAL A 175 3.97 -11.77 11.45
C VAL A 175 3.91 -11.86 12.96
N ARG A 176 3.30 -10.86 13.60
CA ARG A 176 2.90 -10.89 14.99
C ARG A 176 1.49 -11.43 15.12
N VAL A 177 1.30 -12.34 16.08
CA VAL A 177 -0.01 -12.94 16.40
C VAL A 177 -0.31 -12.67 17.87
N TRP A 178 -1.46 -12.06 18.17
CA TRP A 178 -2.00 -11.99 19.52
C TRP A 178 -2.88 -13.21 19.74
N ASN A 179 -2.30 -14.25 20.32
CA ASN A 179 -2.96 -15.52 20.56
C ASN A 179 -3.48 -15.56 22.01
N ASP A 180 -4.73 -15.98 22.21
CA ASP A 180 -5.39 -15.95 23.53
C ASP A 180 -4.72 -16.87 24.55
N GLU A 181 -4.15 -18.02 24.10
CA GLU A 181 -3.56 -18.99 25.02
C GLU A 181 -2.09 -18.69 25.33
N GLN A 182 -1.33 -18.16 24.36
CA GLN A 182 0.12 -18.01 24.46
C GLN A 182 0.58 -16.55 24.51
N GLY A 183 -0.34 -15.61 24.47
CA GLY A 183 -0.04 -14.19 24.43
C GLY A 183 0.51 -13.74 23.08
N VAL A 184 1.43 -12.77 23.08
CA VAL A 184 2.02 -12.23 21.84
C VAL A 184 3.09 -13.15 21.32
N VAL A 185 2.96 -13.60 20.07
CA VAL A 185 3.91 -14.49 19.38
C VAL A 185 4.41 -13.82 18.11
N ASP A 186 5.74 -13.58 18.03
CA ASP A 186 6.40 -13.09 16.81
C ASP A 186 6.95 -14.27 16.00
N LEU A 187 6.50 -14.37 14.75
CA LEU A 187 6.84 -15.43 13.82
C LEU A 187 7.62 -14.86 12.63
N GLY A 188 8.92 -15.07 12.60
CA GLY A 188 9.74 -14.73 11.43
C GLY A 188 9.38 -15.64 10.23
N GLU A 189 9.57 -15.12 9.02
CA GLU A 189 9.22 -15.75 7.75
C GLU A 189 9.62 -17.22 7.61
N ARG A 190 10.79 -17.58 8.13
CA ARG A 190 11.37 -18.94 8.03
C ARG A 190 10.60 -19.99 8.82
N ARG A 191 9.85 -19.56 9.83
CA ARG A 191 9.04 -20.44 10.67
C ARG A 191 7.66 -20.69 10.08
N ILE A 192 7.17 -19.81 9.21
CA ILE A 192 5.83 -19.82 8.65
C ILE A 192 5.73 -20.91 7.56
N ARG A 193 4.68 -21.72 7.63
CA ARG A 193 4.26 -22.67 6.62
C ARG A 193 3.05 -22.15 5.82
N ALA A 194 2.08 -21.54 6.49
CA ALA A 194 0.91 -20.96 5.87
C ALA A 194 0.30 -19.90 6.79
N ILE A 195 -0.34 -18.90 6.18
CA ILE A 195 -1.18 -17.91 6.85
C ILE A 195 -2.55 -17.97 6.18
N GLU A 196 -3.61 -18.15 6.97
CA GLU A 196 -5.00 -18.09 6.52
C GLU A 196 -5.65 -16.87 7.15
N LEU A 197 -6.22 -15.97 6.34
CA LEU A 197 -6.99 -14.85 6.84
C LEU A 197 -8.43 -15.31 7.11
N LEU A 198 -8.98 -14.88 8.24
CA LEU A 198 -10.26 -15.32 8.78
C LEU A 198 -11.07 -14.10 9.25
N PRO A 199 -12.40 -14.20 9.35
CA PRO A 199 -13.21 -13.19 10.03
C PRO A 199 -12.70 -12.98 11.46
N THR A 200 -12.62 -11.72 11.87
CA THR A 200 -12.11 -11.34 13.20
C THR A 200 -13.09 -11.82 14.28
N ALA A 201 -12.57 -12.59 15.23
CA ALA A 201 -13.31 -12.97 16.43
C ALA A 201 -13.52 -11.76 17.36
N ASP A 202 -14.36 -11.92 18.38
CA ASP A 202 -14.51 -10.90 19.42
C ASP A 202 -13.17 -10.73 20.16
N LEU A 203 -12.70 -9.48 20.22
CA LEU A 203 -11.43 -9.11 20.84
C LEU A 203 -11.72 -8.28 22.11
N GLU A 204 -11.03 -8.60 23.21
CA GLU A 204 -11.24 -7.90 24.50
C GLU A 204 -10.81 -6.43 24.45
N ALA A 205 -9.74 -6.11 23.75
CA ALA A 205 -9.27 -4.73 23.58
C ALA A 205 -8.41 -4.59 22.32
N THR A 206 -8.71 -3.57 21.52
CA THR A 206 -7.84 -3.09 20.43
C THR A 206 -7.75 -1.58 20.51
N PRO A 207 -6.66 -0.97 20.03
CA PRO A 207 -6.62 0.47 19.84
C PRO A 207 -7.62 0.88 18.74
N ASP A 208 -8.15 2.10 18.81
CA ASP A 208 -8.94 2.66 17.72
C ASP A 208 -8.02 2.99 16.54
N ARG A 209 -8.44 2.68 15.30
CA ARG A 209 -7.75 3.14 14.11
C ARG A 209 -7.89 4.64 13.96
N LEU A 210 -6.84 5.29 13.45
CA LEU A 210 -6.91 6.70 13.10
C LEU A 210 -7.90 6.90 11.96
N HIS A 211 -8.82 7.84 12.13
CA HIS A 211 -9.78 8.24 11.10
C HIS A 211 -9.87 9.76 11.05
N GLY A 212 -9.98 10.31 9.85
CA GLY A 212 -10.02 11.76 9.71
C GLY A 212 -10.16 12.24 8.27
N THR A 213 -10.07 13.56 8.11
CA THR A 213 -10.10 14.24 6.82
C THR A 213 -8.77 14.93 6.57
N VAL A 214 -8.10 14.54 5.51
CA VAL A 214 -6.86 15.17 5.01
C VAL A 214 -7.23 16.18 3.93
N GLY A 215 -6.86 17.45 4.13
CA GLY A 215 -7.02 18.54 3.17
C GLY A 215 -5.74 18.77 2.36
N THR A 216 -5.93 19.07 1.08
CA THR A 216 -4.93 19.53 0.12
C THR A 216 -5.46 20.74 -0.63
N ALA A 217 -4.61 21.44 -1.38
CA ALA A 217 -5.04 22.57 -2.22
C ALA A 217 -6.06 22.18 -3.30
N THR A 218 -6.13 20.92 -3.69
CA THR A 218 -7.00 20.42 -4.77
C THR A 218 -8.24 19.69 -4.29
N GLY A 219 -8.33 19.35 -3.00
CA GLY A 219 -9.48 18.63 -2.45
C GLY A 219 -9.24 18.06 -1.07
N SER A 220 -10.12 17.19 -0.63
CA SER A 220 -10.01 16.51 0.66
C SER A 220 -10.37 15.03 0.56
N PHE A 221 -9.72 14.24 1.40
CA PHE A 221 -9.86 12.79 1.49
C PHE A 221 -10.27 12.41 2.90
N THR A 222 -11.29 11.57 3.04
CA THR A 222 -11.84 11.17 4.34
C THR A 222 -11.86 9.66 4.48
N GLY A 223 -11.24 9.15 5.53
CA GLY A 223 -11.21 7.72 5.78
C GLY A 223 -10.25 7.34 6.90
N PHE A 224 -9.81 6.09 6.90
CA PHE A 224 -8.74 5.64 7.80
C PHE A 224 -7.41 6.21 7.37
N VAL A 225 -6.61 6.64 8.35
CA VAL A 225 -5.38 7.40 8.11
C VAL A 225 -4.17 6.64 8.64
N GLN A 226 -3.09 6.60 7.85
CA GLN A 226 -1.76 6.23 8.32
C GLN A 226 -0.82 7.43 8.14
N TRP A 227 -0.41 8.02 9.24
CA TRP A 227 0.52 9.14 9.27
C TRP A 227 1.95 8.67 9.04
N ASP A 228 2.72 9.37 8.19
CA ASP A 228 4.08 9.01 7.80
C ASP A 228 4.18 7.57 7.23
N ARG A 229 3.09 7.04 6.66
CA ARG A 229 2.95 5.65 6.15
C ARG A 229 3.30 4.59 7.20
N GLN A 230 3.06 4.87 8.48
CA GLN A 230 3.46 4.01 9.59
C GLN A 230 2.49 4.03 10.76
N PHE A 231 2.01 5.21 11.18
CA PHE A 231 1.21 5.35 12.38
C PHE A 231 -0.27 5.31 12.03
N GLY A 232 -0.95 4.23 12.41
CA GLY A 232 -2.34 3.96 12.01
C GLY A 232 -3.33 3.85 13.17
N VAL A 233 -2.86 3.83 14.43
CA VAL A 233 -3.72 3.64 15.61
C VAL A 233 -3.54 4.74 16.66
N GLY A 234 -4.57 4.96 17.47
CA GLY A 234 -4.59 6.02 18.47
C GLY A 234 -3.52 5.90 19.55
N SER A 235 -3.01 4.69 19.78
CA SER A 235 -1.91 4.44 20.74
C SER A 235 -0.53 4.77 20.19
N ASP A 236 -0.38 4.97 18.88
CA ASP A 236 0.88 5.40 18.29
C ASP A 236 1.25 6.82 18.73
N GLU A 237 2.52 7.19 18.62
CA GLU A 237 3.04 8.45 19.12
C GLU A 237 3.72 9.28 18.02
N LEU A 238 3.31 10.53 17.87
CA LEU A 238 3.99 11.54 17.08
C LEU A 238 5.08 12.21 17.93
N GLN A 239 6.32 11.99 17.54
CA GLN A 239 7.48 12.58 18.22
C GLN A 239 8.00 13.81 17.50
N GLY A 240 8.49 14.78 18.27
CA GLY A 240 9.10 15.98 17.72
C GLY A 240 9.63 16.90 18.78
N ARG A 241 10.37 17.91 18.35
CA ARG A 241 10.87 18.99 19.21
C ARG A 241 9.96 20.21 19.11
N ALA A 242 9.48 20.66 20.25
CA ALA A 242 8.76 21.92 20.42
C ALA A 242 9.61 22.95 21.22
N ALA A 243 9.04 24.12 21.46
CA ALA A 243 9.70 25.13 22.29
C ALA A 243 9.96 24.65 23.73
N GLU A 244 9.11 23.77 24.24
CA GLU A 244 9.18 23.19 25.57
C GLU A 244 10.20 22.04 25.69
N GLY A 245 10.72 21.52 24.57
CA GLY A 245 11.65 20.41 24.49
C GLY A 245 11.17 19.27 23.57
N GLU A 246 11.72 18.09 23.77
CA GLU A 246 11.27 16.87 23.06
C GLU A 246 9.88 16.45 23.60
N LEU A 247 8.96 16.21 22.67
CA LEU A 247 7.60 15.75 22.97
C LEU A 247 7.29 14.44 22.27
N SER A 248 6.49 13.60 22.93
CA SER A 248 5.85 12.42 22.38
C SER A 248 4.35 12.54 22.62
N LEU A 249 3.56 12.66 21.56
CA LEU A 249 2.13 12.92 21.61
C LEU A 249 1.38 11.73 21.04
N ARG A 250 0.54 11.07 21.86
CA ARG A 250 -0.32 10.00 21.34
C ARG A 250 -1.35 10.56 20.37
N PHE A 251 -1.58 9.83 19.27
CA PHE A 251 -2.53 10.27 18.24
C PHE A 251 -3.96 10.38 18.75
N ASP A 252 -4.39 9.55 19.73
CA ASP A 252 -5.72 9.66 20.34
C ASP A 252 -5.95 10.99 21.09
N ALA A 253 -4.86 11.64 21.54
CA ALA A 253 -4.91 12.96 22.16
C ALA A 253 -4.89 14.11 21.13
N ILE A 254 -4.55 13.85 19.87
CA ILE A 254 -4.46 14.87 18.83
C ILE A 254 -5.84 15.12 18.21
N ARG A 255 -6.19 16.37 18.01
CA ARG A 255 -7.37 16.82 17.28
C ARG A 255 -7.04 17.14 15.83
N THR A 256 -5.95 17.87 15.60
CA THR A 256 -5.54 18.28 14.26
C THR A 256 -4.03 18.32 14.12
N ILE A 257 -3.56 18.07 12.90
CA ILE A 257 -2.18 18.33 12.47
C ILE A 257 -2.27 19.19 11.22
N ALA A 258 -1.57 20.32 11.18
CA ALA A 258 -1.47 21.17 10.01
C ALA A 258 -0.01 21.38 9.64
N ARG A 259 0.30 21.50 8.36
CA ARG A 259 1.65 21.85 7.92
C ARG A 259 1.93 23.32 8.25
N ASP A 260 2.87 23.58 9.14
CA ASP A 260 3.31 24.93 9.50
C ASP A 260 4.36 25.46 8.52
N SER A 261 5.34 24.60 8.20
CA SER A 261 6.38 24.89 7.22
C SER A 261 6.82 23.61 6.49
N ALA A 262 7.87 23.69 5.67
CA ALA A 262 8.47 22.50 5.07
C ALA A 262 8.98 21.52 6.15
N ASP A 263 9.43 22.02 7.30
CA ASP A 263 10.14 21.24 8.33
C ASP A 263 9.40 21.15 9.66
N SER A 264 8.16 21.63 9.73
CA SER A 264 7.38 21.65 10.96
C SER A 264 5.89 21.42 10.72
N ALA A 265 5.24 20.85 11.73
CA ALA A 265 3.81 20.64 11.82
C ALA A 265 3.24 21.34 13.07
N GLN A 266 2.14 22.07 12.92
CA GLN A 266 1.34 22.55 14.03
C GLN A 266 0.39 21.45 14.47
N VAL A 267 0.46 21.06 15.74
CA VAL A 267 -0.37 20.04 16.36
C VAL A 267 -1.28 20.67 17.40
N THR A 268 -2.60 20.46 17.28
CA THR A 268 -3.56 20.89 18.28
C THR A 268 -4.14 19.64 18.97
N LEU A 269 -4.03 19.60 20.27
CA LEU A 269 -4.60 18.51 21.08
C LEU A 269 -6.11 18.69 21.31
N ARG A 270 -6.78 17.62 21.72
CA ARG A 270 -8.21 17.63 22.06
C ARG A 270 -8.52 18.51 23.28
N ASP A 271 -7.54 18.74 24.17
CA ASP A 271 -7.67 19.64 25.31
C ASP A 271 -7.41 21.13 24.96
N GLY A 272 -7.09 21.42 23.70
CA GLY A 272 -6.89 22.76 23.18
C GLY A 272 -5.44 23.27 23.22
N ARG A 273 -4.51 22.51 23.77
CA ARG A 273 -3.08 22.88 23.69
C ARG A 273 -2.57 22.78 22.24
N GLU A 274 -1.64 23.66 21.90
CA GLU A 274 -1.03 23.73 20.57
C GLU A 274 0.49 23.66 20.68
N PHE A 275 1.10 22.96 19.72
CA PHE A 275 2.55 22.78 19.62
C PHE A 275 2.97 22.89 18.16
N VAL A 276 4.11 23.49 17.92
CA VAL A 276 4.80 23.38 16.62
C VAL A 276 5.92 22.36 16.79
N LEU A 277 5.76 21.19 16.15
CA LEU A 277 6.72 20.10 16.20
C LEU A 277 7.64 20.15 15.00
N SER A 278 8.94 19.88 15.22
CA SER A 278 9.97 19.81 14.19
C SER A 278 11.05 18.80 14.57
N GLY A 279 12.09 18.65 13.73
CA GLY A 279 13.30 17.90 14.08
C GLY A 279 13.19 16.39 13.98
N THR A 280 12.02 15.85 13.60
CA THR A 280 11.82 14.42 13.29
C THR A 280 11.31 14.27 11.87
N ARG A 281 11.46 13.05 11.32
CA ARG A 281 10.92 12.73 10.00
C ARG A 281 9.40 12.95 9.95
N ALA A 282 8.68 12.43 10.92
CA ALA A 282 7.22 12.44 10.94
C ALA A 282 6.59 13.85 11.07
N ALA A 283 7.35 14.87 11.52
CA ALA A 283 6.86 16.23 11.73
C ALA A 283 7.40 17.26 10.72
N GLY A 284 7.96 16.83 9.57
CA GLY A 284 8.54 17.74 8.58
C GLY A 284 8.77 17.10 7.21
N ARG A 285 9.65 17.69 6.39
CA ARG A 285 9.94 17.29 4.99
C ARG A 285 10.38 15.83 4.80
N GLY A 286 10.79 15.16 5.86
CA GLY A 286 11.10 13.74 5.83
C GLY A 286 9.87 12.85 5.92
N ASN A 287 8.69 13.40 6.16
CA ASN A 287 7.43 12.65 6.21
C ASN A 287 7.16 12.00 4.85
N ARG A 288 6.94 10.68 4.87
CA ARG A 288 6.74 9.87 3.66
C ARG A 288 5.37 10.05 3.02
N GLY A 289 4.54 10.93 3.60
CA GLY A 289 3.17 11.19 3.20
C GLY A 289 2.16 10.55 4.15
N VAL A 290 0.91 10.84 3.86
CA VAL A 290 -0.24 10.38 4.65
C VAL A 290 -1.12 9.49 3.78
N TYR A 291 -1.22 8.22 4.12
CA TYR A 291 -2.24 7.36 3.50
C TYR A 291 -3.62 7.70 4.05
N VAL A 292 -4.59 7.75 3.16
CA VAL A 292 -6.02 7.83 3.49
C VAL A 292 -6.76 6.75 2.72
N ASP A 293 -7.47 5.89 3.42
CA ASP A 293 -8.32 4.87 2.81
C ASP A 293 -9.71 5.45 2.63
N ASP A 294 -9.90 6.15 1.52
CA ASP A 294 -11.14 6.81 1.17
C ASP A 294 -12.05 5.87 0.37
N ALA A 295 -13.27 5.66 0.85
CA ALA A 295 -14.22 4.74 0.22
C ALA A 295 -14.57 5.11 -1.24
N ARG A 296 -14.33 6.37 -1.65
CA ARG A 296 -14.59 6.83 -3.02
C ARG A 296 -13.51 6.36 -3.99
N TYR A 297 -12.26 6.31 -3.53
CA TYR A 297 -11.08 6.14 -4.39
C TYR A 297 -10.28 4.85 -4.10
N GLY A 298 -10.47 4.24 -2.95
CA GLY A 298 -9.55 3.25 -2.42
C GLY A 298 -8.50 3.90 -1.53
N ARG A 299 -7.20 3.62 -1.75
CA ARG A 299 -6.12 4.27 -1.00
C ARG A 299 -5.62 5.49 -1.78
N VAL A 300 -5.37 6.57 -1.08
CA VAL A 300 -4.63 7.72 -1.60
C VAL A 300 -3.42 8.00 -0.70
N LEU A 301 -2.29 8.36 -1.30
CA LEU A 301 -1.11 8.85 -0.59
C LEU A 301 -0.98 10.35 -0.85
N VAL A 302 -1.21 11.15 0.17
CA VAL A 302 -0.99 12.60 0.11
C VAL A 302 0.46 12.88 0.48
N SER A 303 1.26 13.41 -0.46
CA SER A 303 2.65 13.79 -0.19
C SER A 303 2.73 14.90 0.86
N TRP A 304 3.87 15.03 1.56
CA TRP A 304 4.06 16.13 2.53
C TRP A 304 3.90 17.50 1.89
N GLU A 305 4.31 17.65 0.64
CA GLU A 305 4.21 18.90 -0.12
C GLU A 305 2.77 19.28 -0.42
N ALA A 306 1.91 18.30 -0.72
CA ALA A 306 0.49 18.53 -0.99
C ALA A 306 -0.36 18.58 0.28
N PHE A 307 0.13 18.03 1.39
CA PHE A 307 -0.56 18.02 2.67
C PHE A 307 -0.71 19.42 3.25
N GLU A 308 -1.92 19.81 3.61
CA GLU A 308 -2.21 21.06 4.30
C GLU A 308 -2.62 20.83 5.75
N ARG A 309 -3.58 19.92 5.96
CA ARG A 309 -4.19 19.69 7.27
C ARG A 309 -4.83 18.31 7.37
N LEU A 310 -4.76 17.72 8.57
CA LEU A 310 -5.52 16.56 8.98
C LEU A 310 -6.37 16.91 10.20
N ASP A 311 -7.67 16.71 10.08
CA ASP A 311 -8.63 16.79 11.18
C ASP A 311 -9.07 15.38 11.58
N PHE A 312 -8.68 14.95 12.78
CA PHE A 312 -9.06 13.63 13.29
C PHE A 312 -10.51 13.62 13.73
N ALA A 313 -11.29 12.73 13.16
CA ALA A 313 -12.62 12.38 13.63
C ALA A 313 -12.52 11.41 14.82
N GLY A 314 -13.58 11.34 15.64
CA GLY A 314 -13.73 10.23 16.58
C GLY A 314 -13.93 8.95 15.78
N GLY A 315 -13.06 7.95 15.96
CA GLY A 315 -13.15 6.70 15.22
C GLY A 315 -14.31 5.82 15.71
N ASP A 316 -15.15 5.38 14.79
CA ASP A 316 -16.20 4.39 15.04
C ASP A 316 -15.73 2.98 14.63
N GLY A 317 -14.58 2.55 15.13
CA GLY A 317 -14.13 1.17 14.95
C GLY A 317 -12.90 0.99 14.07
N SER A 318 -12.74 -0.23 13.54
CA SER A 318 -11.55 -0.69 12.81
C SER A 318 -11.71 -0.77 11.28
N GLY A 319 -12.88 -0.45 10.75
CA GLY A 319 -13.18 -0.54 9.33
C GLY A 319 -14.01 -1.78 8.96
N PRO A 320 -14.15 -2.06 7.64
CA PRO A 320 -14.90 -3.21 7.13
C PRO A 320 -14.36 -4.51 7.65
N ALA A 321 -15.27 -5.45 7.97
CA ALA A 321 -14.92 -6.80 8.37
C ALA A 321 -14.44 -7.63 7.16
N TYR A 322 -13.76 -8.73 7.42
CA TYR A 322 -13.28 -9.63 6.37
C TYR A 322 -14.38 -10.07 5.39
N ASP A 323 -15.56 -10.38 5.90
CA ASP A 323 -16.70 -10.81 5.07
C ASP A 323 -17.36 -9.69 4.25
N ASP A 324 -17.02 -8.42 4.54
CA ASP A 324 -17.48 -7.27 3.75
C ASP A 324 -16.70 -7.13 2.42
N PHE A 325 -15.64 -7.91 2.20
CA PHE A 325 -14.87 -7.97 0.95
C PHE A 325 -15.35 -9.15 0.10
N PRO A 326 -16.16 -8.91 -0.94
CA PRO A 326 -16.59 -9.96 -1.86
C PRO A 326 -15.39 -10.45 -2.69
N PRO A 327 -15.42 -11.72 -3.17
CA PRO A 327 -14.43 -12.21 -4.12
C PRO A 327 -14.32 -11.31 -5.35
N GLY A 328 -13.10 -11.06 -5.80
CA GLY A 328 -12.82 -10.37 -7.06
C GLY A 328 -13.47 -11.06 -8.26
N GLN A 329 -13.78 -10.28 -9.28
CA GLN A 329 -14.34 -10.74 -10.55
C GLN A 329 -13.36 -10.40 -11.68
N ALA A 330 -13.34 -11.20 -12.75
CA ALA A 330 -12.55 -10.87 -13.92
C ALA A 330 -12.97 -9.51 -14.50
N LEU A 331 -12.00 -8.69 -14.90
CA LEU A 331 -12.28 -7.45 -15.60
C LEU A 331 -13.00 -7.76 -16.91
N SER A 332 -14.11 -7.06 -17.16
CA SER A 332 -14.84 -7.14 -18.43
C SER A 332 -15.28 -5.76 -18.86
N GLY A 333 -15.46 -5.58 -20.17
CA GLY A 333 -15.85 -4.28 -20.68
C GLY A 333 -15.63 -4.14 -22.18
N THR A 334 -15.65 -2.88 -22.63
CA THR A 334 -15.46 -2.50 -24.03
C THR A 334 -14.28 -1.56 -24.18
N VAL A 335 -13.33 -1.95 -25.02
CA VAL A 335 -12.20 -1.10 -25.45
C VAL A 335 -12.59 -0.48 -26.80
N THR A 336 -12.59 0.86 -26.87
CA THR A 336 -12.76 1.62 -28.12
C THR A 336 -11.38 2.12 -28.55
N THR A 337 -10.99 1.79 -29.76
CA THR A 337 -9.72 2.26 -30.33
C THR A 337 -9.86 3.66 -30.91
N ARG A 338 -8.72 4.35 -31.13
CA ARG A 338 -8.70 5.66 -31.82
C ARG A 338 -9.19 5.59 -33.28
N THR A 339 -9.20 4.42 -33.90
CA THR A 339 -9.78 4.19 -35.23
C THR A 339 -11.29 3.94 -35.18
N GLY A 340 -11.91 3.91 -34.00
CA GLY A 340 -13.35 3.70 -33.80
C GLY A 340 -13.76 2.23 -33.68
N SER A 341 -12.83 1.27 -33.76
CA SER A 341 -13.15 -0.15 -33.52
C SER A 341 -13.54 -0.37 -32.06
N ARG A 342 -14.51 -1.25 -31.81
CA ARG A 342 -14.98 -1.61 -30.47
C ARG A 342 -14.80 -3.10 -30.24
N LEU A 343 -14.11 -3.45 -29.16
CA LEU A 343 -13.83 -4.81 -28.76
C LEU A 343 -14.42 -5.03 -27.35
N THR A 344 -15.32 -5.99 -27.21
CA THR A 344 -16.00 -6.27 -25.91
C THR A 344 -15.69 -7.67 -25.45
N GLY A 345 -15.31 -7.83 -24.20
CA GLY A 345 -14.96 -9.12 -23.62
C GLY A 345 -14.27 -9.01 -22.25
N ARG A 346 -13.60 -10.09 -21.84
CA ARG A 346 -12.73 -10.06 -20.66
C ARG A 346 -11.45 -9.30 -21.00
N LEU A 347 -11.00 -8.50 -20.06
CA LEU A 347 -9.87 -7.59 -20.25
C LEU A 347 -8.70 -7.95 -19.36
N VAL A 348 -7.49 -7.69 -19.84
CA VAL A 348 -6.27 -7.59 -19.02
C VAL A 348 -5.67 -6.21 -19.33
N PHE A 349 -5.66 -5.35 -18.32
CA PHE A 349 -5.15 -3.98 -18.41
C PHE A 349 -3.64 -4.01 -18.15
N ASP A 350 -2.86 -3.19 -18.84
CA ASP A 350 -1.39 -3.07 -18.75
C ASP A 350 -0.64 -4.43 -18.87
N LEU A 351 -1.29 -5.45 -19.45
CA LEU A 351 -0.83 -6.85 -19.47
C LEU A 351 -0.60 -7.44 -18.07
N ASP A 352 -1.27 -6.93 -17.07
CA ASP A 352 -1.11 -7.33 -15.66
C ASP A 352 -2.44 -7.48 -14.93
N GLU A 353 -3.22 -6.42 -14.83
CA GLU A 353 -4.44 -6.38 -14.04
C GLU A 353 -5.59 -7.04 -14.78
N SER A 354 -6.20 -8.02 -14.15
CA SER A 354 -7.24 -8.87 -14.72
C SER A 354 -8.47 -9.05 -13.83
N GLU A 355 -8.43 -8.52 -12.59
CA GLU A 355 -9.49 -8.63 -11.60
C GLU A 355 -9.90 -7.27 -11.01
N THR A 356 -11.14 -7.20 -10.54
CA THR A 356 -11.74 -6.00 -9.95
C THR A 356 -11.08 -5.55 -8.64
N THR A 357 -10.35 -6.44 -7.99
CA THR A 357 -9.61 -6.20 -6.74
C THR A 357 -8.21 -5.69 -6.97
N GLU A 358 -7.64 -5.86 -8.17
CA GLU A 358 -6.39 -5.23 -8.57
C GLU A 358 -6.58 -3.73 -8.75
N THR A 359 -5.51 -2.95 -8.77
CA THR A 359 -5.56 -1.50 -8.66
C THR A 359 -5.05 -0.78 -9.90
N LEU A 360 -5.62 0.38 -10.17
CA LEU A 360 -5.13 1.39 -11.10
C LEU A 360 -4.33 2.42 -10.29
N ASP A 361 -3.04 2.51 -10.55
CA ASP A 361 -2.12 3.38 -9.82
C ASP A 361 -1.69 4.57 -10.69
N ALA A 362 -2.03 5.78 -10.26
CA ALA A 362 -1.62 7.01 -10.95
C ALA A 362 -1.64 8.23 -10.02
N PRO A 363 -0.70 9.20 -10.18
CA PRO A 363 -0.66 10.42 -9.40
C PRO A 363 -1.56 11.52 -9.99
N ALA A 364 -1.89 12.49 -9.14
CA ALA A 364 -2.39 13.81 -9.56
C ALA A 364 -2.17 14.85 -8.45
N GLY A 365 -1.55 15.98 -8.77
CA GLY A 365 -1.45 17.12 -7.85
C GLY A 365 -0.72 16.83 -6.52
N GLY A 366 0.24 15.93 -6.51
CA GLY A 366 0.99 15.51 -5.31
C GLY A 366 0.25 14.47 -4.45
N VAL A 367 -0.77 13.84 -5.02
CA VAL A 367 -1.50 12.71 -4.44
C VAL A 367 -1.34 11.50 -5.35
N ASP A 368 -0.91 10.37 -4.82
CA ASP A 368 -0.88 9.10 -5.54
C ASP A 368 -2.18 8.34 -5.23
N TYR A 369 -2.88 7.95 -6.29
CA TYR A 369 -4.13 7.18 -6.21
C TYR A 369 -3.85 5.71 -6.47
N THR A 370 -4.42 4.86 -5.64
CA THR A 370 -4.44 3.39 -5.76
C THR A 370 -5.92 2.97 -5.79
N ILE A 371 -6.50 2.90 -6.98
CA ILE A 371 -7.94 2.76 -7.18
C ILE A 371 -8.27 1.30 -7.55
N PRO A 372 -8.99 0.53 -6.75
CA PRO A 372 -9.47 -0.79 -7.17
C PRO A 372 -10.27 -0.69 -8.47
N PHE A 373 -9.95 -1.55 -9.45
CA PHE A 373 -10.67 -1.55 -10.74
C PHE A 373 -12.19 -1.71 -10.59
N GLY A 374 -12.64 -2.33 -9.51
CA GLY A 374 -14.07 -2.40 -9.17
C GLY A 374 -14.75 -1.06 -8.92
N LEU A 375 -14.01 0.02 -8.72
CA LEU A 375 -14.53 1.39 -8.61
C LEU A 375 -14.49 2.14 -9.94
N VAL A 376 -13.73 1.68 -10.93
CA VAL A 376 -13.49 2.37 -12.20
C VAL A 376 -14.60 2.04 -13.21
N ALA A 377 -15.26 3.06 -13.74
CA ALA A 377 -16.26 2.93 -14.78
C ALA A 377 -15.68 3.13 -16.19
N SER A 378 -14.76 4.10 -16.36
CA SER A 378 -14.08 4.27 -17.64
C SER A 378 -12.74 5.00 -17.50
N ILE A 379 -11.85 4.74 -18.47
CA ILE A 379 -10.54 5.39 -18.61
C ILE A 379 -10.46 5.95 -20.02
N GLU A 380 -10.14 7.23 -20.16
CA GLU A 380 -10.02 7.93 -21.44
C GLU A 380 -8.65 8.62 -21.50
N PRO A 381 -7.63 7.96 -22.06
CA PRO A 381 -6.32 8.56 -22.22
C PRO A 381 -6.33 9.63 -23.33
N PRO A 382 -5.65 10.78 -23.12
CA PRO A 382 -5.38 11.74 -24.17
C PRO A 382 -4.46 11.12 -25.24
N ASP A 383 -4.20 11.81 -26.33
CA ASP A 383 -3.12 11.37 -27.21
C ASP A 383 -1.73 11.72 -26.62
N GLN A 384 -0.67 11.23 -27.27
CA GLN A 384 0.70 11.40 -26.76
C GLN A 384 1.09 12.90 -26.65
N GLU A 385 0.72 13.70 -27.64
CA GLU A 385 1.07 15.14 -27.67
C GLU A 385 0.34 15.89 -26.55
N GLU A 386 -0.92 15.54 -26.31
CA GLU A 386 -1.74 16.09 -25.21
C GLU A 386 -1.15 15.68 -23.85
N CYS A 387 -0.75 14.42 -23.70
CA CYS A 387 -0.07 13.90 -22.51
C CYS A 387 1.22 14.67 -22.21
N ASP A 388 2.07 14.85 -23.22
CA ASP A 388 3.34 15.60 -23.13
C ASP A 388 3.10 17.08 -22.81
N SER A 389 1.93 17.64 -23.18
CA SER A 389 1.51 19.01 -22.85
C SER A 389 0.94 19.16 -21.43
N GLY A 390 0.83 18.07 -20.67
CA GLY A 390 0.33 18.05 -19.29
C GLY A 390 -1.19 17.83 -19.18
N ARG A 391 -1.86 17.38 -20.26
CA ARG A 391 -3.25 16.92 -20.18
C ARG A 391 -3.27 15.53 -19.55
N GLY A 392 -4.02 15.38 -18.45
CA GLY A 392 -4.15 14.12 -17.75
C GLY A 392 -5.14 13.14 -18.42
N VAL A 393 -5.14 11.93 -17.91
CA VAL A 393 -6.11 10.88 -18.26
C VAL A 393 -7.39 11.09 -17.49
N SER A 394 -8.55 11.08 -18.20
CA SER A 394 -9.85 11.14 -17.54
C SER A 394 -10.24 9.74 -17.04
N VAL A 395 -10.44 9.60 -15.74
CA VAL A 395 -10.93 8.37 -15.10
C VAL A 395 -12.28 8.65 -14.45
N ALA A 396 -13.35 8.03 -14.94
CA ALA A 396 -14.67 8.09 -14.33
C ALA A 396 -14.84 6.90 -13.37
N LEU A 397 -15.39 7.16 -12.19
CA LEU A 397 -15.72 6.15 -11.21
C LEU A 397 -17.21 5.79 -11.28
N HIS A 398 -17.57 4.58 -10.81
CA HIS A 398 -18.97 4.15 -10.72
C HIS A 398 -19.81 5.02 -9.76
N SER A 399 -19.17 5.75 -8.85
CA SER A 399 -19.80 6.78 -8.00
C SER A 399 -20.29 8.00 -8.79
N GLY A 400 -19.84 8.18 -10.04
CA GLY A 400 -20.07 9.36 -10.87
C GLY A 400 -19.00 10.44 -10.76
N GLU A 401 -17.99 10.25 -9.91
CA GLU A 401 -16.84 11.16 -9.83
C GLU A 401 -15.95 11.02 -11.06
N LEU A 402 -15.37 12.14 -11.47
CA LEU A 402 -14.44 12.23 -12.59
C LEU A 402 -13.08 12.74 -12.08
N LEU A 403 -12.06 11.92 -12.22
CA LEU A 403 -10.68 12.25 -11.88
C LEU A 403 -9.91 12.65 -13.14
N GLN A 404 -8.96 13.58 -12.98
CA GLN A 404 -7.94 13.89 -13.97
C GLN A 404 -6.60 13.46 -13.38
N LEU A 405 -6.11 12.31 -13.80
CA LEU A 405 -4.87 11.72 -13.31
C LEU A 405 -3.74 12.01 -14.29
N ASP A 406 -2.52 12.13 -13.81
CA ASP A 406 -1.36 12.39 -14.66
C ASP A 406 -1.07 11.18 -15.58
N CYS A 407 -0.42 11.43 -16.71
CA CYS A 407 0.08 10.37 -17.59
C CYS A 407 1.30 9.66 -16.99
N ALA A 408 1.11 9.04 -15.82
CA ALA A 408 2.15 8.38 -15.04
C ALA A 408 1.57 7.15 -14.33
N GLY A 409 2.42 6.35 -13.68
CA GLY A 409 1.98 5.07 -13.15
C GLY A 409 1.48 4.15 -14.26
N ASP A 410 0.33 3.50 -14.06
CA ASP A 410 -0.30 2.60 -15.05
C ASP A 410 -0.85 3.34 -16.27
N LEU A 411 -1.02 4.66 -16.15
CA LEU A 411 -1.52 5.52 -17.20
C LEU A 411 -0.41 6.16 -18.04
N THR A 412 0.84 5.72 -17.84
CA THR A 412 2.00 6.22 -18.59
C THR A 412 1.90 5.87 -20.08
N PRO A 413 2.48 6.69 -20.99
CA PRO A 413 2.62 6.33 -22.40
C PRO A 413 3.41 5.04 -22.68
N SER A 414 4.19 4.57 -21.70
CA SER A 414 4.92 3.31 -21.79
C SER A 414 4.10 2.07 -21.39
N ASN A 415 2.84 2.23 -20.99
CA ASN A 415 1.91 1.12 -20.80
C ASN A 415 1.87 0.29 -22.08
N PRO A 416 2.13 -1.04 -22.05
CA PRO A 416 2.20 -1.88 -23.25
C PRO A 416 0.86 -2.00 -23.98
N GLY A 417 -0.26 -1.87 -23.28
CA GLY A 417 -1.60 -2.00 -23.81
C GLY A 417 -2.44 -3.04 -23.11
N MET A 418 -3.42 -3.55 -23.80
CA MET A 418 -4.46 -4.42 -23.23
C MET A 418 -4.64 -5.70 -24.05
N LEU A 419 -4.96 -6.80 -23.37
CA LEU A 419 -5.52 -7.99 -24.01
C LEU A 419 -7.04 -7.98 -23.85
N ILE A 420 -7.73 -8.35 -24.91
CA ILE A 420 -9.18 -8.49 -24.95
C ILE A 420 -9.53 -9.90 -25.42
N PHE A 421 -10.11 -10.69 -24.53
CA PHE A 421 -10.70 -11.99 -24.88
C PHE A 421 -12.12 -11.74 -25.38
N VAL A 422 -12.22 -11.54 -26.71
CA VAL A 422 -13.44 -11.04 -27.35
C VAL A 422 -14.60 -12.04 -27.17
N ASN A 423 -15.74 -11.53 -26.74
CA ASN A 423 -16.94 -12.36 -26.55
C ASN A 423 -17.37 -13.05 -27.86
N GLY A 424 -17.54 -14.38 -27.79
CA GLY A 424 -17.95 -15.20 -28.93
C GLY A 424 -16.84 -15.47 -29.95
N SER A 425 -15.59 -15.16 -29.63
CA SER A 425 -14.40 -15.48 -30.45
C SER A 425 -13.44 -16.37 -29.65
N GLU A 426 -12.71 -17.22 -30.37
CA GLU A 426 -11.57 -17.96 -29.80
C GLU A 426 -10.26 -17.16 -29.86
N THR A 427 -10.28 -15.98 -30.50
CA THR A 427 -9.09 -15.15 -30.67
C THR A 427 -8.99 -14.09 -29.56
N THR A 428 -7.77 -13.93 -29.06
CA THR A 428 -7.41 -12.83 -28.15
C THR A 428 -6.90 -11.68 -29.02
N GLU A 429 -7.43 -10.48 -28.77
CA GLU A 429 -6.98 -9.26 -29.44
C GLU A 429 -6.06 -8.47 -28.52
N PHE A 430 -4.97 -7.97 -29.06
CA PHE A 430 -4.05 -7.06 -28.38
C PHE A 430 -4.21 -5.64 -28.90
N VAL A 431 -4.51 -4.68 -28.01
CA VAL A 431 -4.60 -3.25 -28.34
C VAL A 431 -3.48 -2.50 -27.64
N PRO A 432 -2.50 -1.94 -28.36
CA PRO A 432 -1.48 -1.07 -27.77
C PRO A 432 -2.12 0.13 -27.08
N TRP A 433 -1.56 0.56 -25.95
CA TRP A 433 -2.09 1.71 -25.18
C TRP A 433 -2.26 2.97 -26.02
N ALA A 434 -1.28 3.29 -26.88
CA ALA A 434 -1.35 4.44 -27.78
C ALA A 434 -2.56 4.41 -28.75
N ASN A 435 -3.17 3.23 -28.98
CA ASN A 435 -4.34 3.07 -29.83
C ASN A 435 -5.65 3.07 -29.04
N VAL A 436 -5.61 3.10 -27.71
CA VAL A 436 -6.81 3.15 -26.87
C VAL A 436 -7.36 4.57 -26.87
N ALA A 437 -8.66 4.71 -27.19
CA ALA A 437 -9.40 5.96 -27.03
C ALA A 437 -10.22 5.94 -25.73
N ARG A 438 -10.78 4.77 -25.40
CA ARG A 438 -11.59 4.60 -24.18
C ARG A 438 -11.63 3.14 -23.77
N VAL A 439 -11.53 2.91 -22.47
CA VAL A 439 -11.89 1.66 -21.80
C VAL A 439 -13.17 1.92 -21.01
N ALA A 440 -14.21 1.15 -21.22
CA ALA A 440 -15.43 1.19 -20.42
C ALA A 440 -15.59 -0.17 -19.74
N LEU A 441 -15.61 -0.18 -18.40
CA LEU A 441 -15.70 -1.40 -17.60
C LEU A 441 -17.17 -1.67 -17.26
N ASP A 442 -17.65 -2.86 -17.64
CA ASP A 442 -19.02 -3.33 -17.40
C ASP A 442 -19.07 -4.08 -16.05
N LEU A 443 -18.85 -3.34 -14.96
CA LEU A 443 -18.86 -3.94 -13.63
C LEU A 443 -20.12 -3.54 -12.88
N PRO A 444 -20.74 -4.46 -12.11
CA PRO A 444 -21.75 -4.06 -11.16
C PRO A 444 -21.08 -3.10 -10.16
N ALA A 445 -21.75 -2.00 -9.83
CA ALA A 445 -21.30 -1.07 -8.82
C ALA A 445 -20.95 -1.88 -7.54
N VAL A 446 -19.67 -1.89 -7.17
CA VAL A 446 -19.29 -2.46 -5.89
C VAL A 446 -19.85 -1.53 -4.84
N THR A 447 -20.99 -1.89 -4.29
CA THR A 447 -21.56 -1.17 -3.16
C THR A 447 -20.67 -1.52 -1.96
N VAL A 448 -19.59 -0.72 -1.77
CA VAL A 448 -18.92 -0.70 -0.47
C VAL A 448 -20.01 -0.28 0.51
N PRO A 449 -20.35 -1.09 1.51
CA PRO A 449 -21.39 -0.71 2.46
C PRO A 449 -20.90 0.48 3.25
N VAL A 450 -21.28 1.68 2.81
CA VAL A 450 -21.18 2.90 3.62
C VAL A 450 -22.18 2.70 4.75
N ARG A 451 -21.76 2.14 5.85
CA ARG A 451 -22.58 2.13 7.06
C ARG A 451 -22.66 3.57 7.58
N ARG A 452 -23.87 4.12 7.46
CA ARG A 452 -24.26 5.40 8.06
C ARG A 452 -24.21 5.32 9.58
#